data_c3f276b7969a5544ca9d8ca4f8f1b509
#
_entry.id   c3f276b7969a5544ca9d8ca4f8f1b509
#
_cell.length_a   1.000
_cell.length_b   1.000
_cell.length_c   1.000
_cell.angle_alpha   90.00
_cell.angle_beta   90.00
_cell.angle_gamma   90.00
#
_symmetry.space_group_name_H-M   'P 1'
#
loop_
_entity.id
_entity.type
_entity.pdbx_description
1 polymer ?
#
loop_
_entity_poly.entity_id
_entity_poly.type
_entity_poly.pdbx_seq_one_letter_code
_entity_poly.pdbx_strand_id
1 'polypeptide(L)'
;MFRTLLNYLFVNIGRSSSSPFRTAVAKAFDAPFPTNDFKMGTRAMPSHVPTLPDASLEAQREARAVFAEWNKPFLSVFAGDDPVTNGIEKDVLAMCPVADSEPHIGGGHFYQWRRPEALSQILIDFVNSNHA
;
A
#
# COMPACT_ATOMS: atom_id res chain seq x y z
N MET A 1 -12.93 -13.53 9.87
CA MET A 1 -12.21 -12.76 10.90
C MET A 1 -11.38 -11.63 10.28
N PHE A 2 -10.55 -11.85 9.26
CA PHE A 2 -9.72 -10.84 8.60
C PHE A 2 -10.53 -9.71 7.90
N ARG A 3 -11.62 -10.05 7.19
CA ARG A 3 -12.54 -9.07 6.56
C ARG A 3 -13.15 -8.09 7.57
N THR A 4 -13.47 -8.56 8.76
CA THR A 4 -14.04 -7.73 9.84
C THR A 4 -12.97 -6.79 10.40
N LEU A 5 -11.72 -7.25 10.50
CA LEU A 5 -10.60 -6.46 10.98
C LEU A 5 -10.22 -5.34 10.00
N LEU A 6 -10.16 -5.64 8.70
CA LEU A 6 -9.92 -4.63 7.66
C LEU A 6 -11.03 -3.58 7.60
N ASN A 7 -12.29 -3.99 7.61
CA ASN A 7 -13.41 -3.05 7.70
C ASN A 7 -13.38 -2.21 8.98
N TYR A 8 -13.00 -2.81 10.11
CA TYR A 8 -12.83 -2.09 11.37
C TYR A 8 -11.66 -1.09 11.30
N LEU A 9 -10.53 -1.45 10.72
CA LEU A 9 -9.38 -0.58 10.53
C LEU A 9 -9.72 0.60 9.60
N PHE A 10 -10.31 0.36 8.43
CA PHE A 10 -10.67 1.42 7.49
C PHE A 10 -11.75 2.35 8.03
N VAL A 11 -12.74 1.82 8.74
CA VAL A 11 -13.79 2.63 9.37
C VAL A 11 -13.26 3.42 10.58
N ASN A 12 -12.34 2.86 11.37
CA ASN A 12 -11.85 3.50 12.60
C ASN A 12 -10.61 4.38 12.40
N ILE A 13 -9.75 4.13 11.44
CA ILE A 13 -8.73 5.08 11.00
C ILE A 13 -9.40 6.39 10.57
N GLY A 14 -10.60 6.29 9.97
CA GLY A 14 -11.44 7.44 9.68
C GLY A 14 -12.14 8.08 10.90
N ARG A 15 -12.38 7.42 12.03
CA ARG A 15 -13.26 7.88 13.14
C ARG A 15 -12.56 8.43 14.37
N SER A 16 -11.26 8.24 14.55
CA SER A 16 -10.57 8.40 15.84
C SER A 16 -10.15 9.81 16.27
N SER A 17 -10.54 10.91 15.61
CA SER A 17 -10.26 12.24 16.13
C SER A 17 -11.35 13.26 15.82
N SER A 18 -11.63 14.16 16.76
CA SER A 18 -12.61 15.24 16.69
C SER A 18 -12.09 16.51 15.96
N SER A 19 -10.98 16.42 15.21
CA SER A 19 -10.39 17.56 14.52
C SER A 19 -11.16 17.97 13.25
N PRO A 20 -11.40 19.26 12.99
CA PRO A 20 -11.99 19.73 11.73
C PRO A 20 -11.16 19.38 10.49
N PHE A 21 -9.86 19.18 10.63
CA PHE A 21 -8.96 18.66 9.59
C PHE A 21 -9.43 17.31 9.01
N ARG A 22 -10.00 16.50 9.86
CA ARG A 22 -10.53 15.18 9.50
C ARG A 22 -11.72 15.25 8.56
N THR A 23 -12.60 16.23 8.73
CA THR A 23 -13.75 16.44 7.85
C THR A 23 -13.29 16.87 6.45
N ALA A 24 -12.27 17.72 6.36
CA ALA A 24 -11.71 18.16 5.08
C ALA A 24 -11.02 17.02 4.34
N VAL A 25 -10.23 16.21 5.04
CA VAL A 25 -9.56 15.02 4.47
C VAL A 25 -10.58 14.00 3.99
N ALA A 26 -11.58 13.67 4.81
CA ALA A 26 -12.64 12.73 4.42
C ALA A 26 -13.39 13.23 3.17
N LYS A 27 -13.70 14.51 3.09
CA LYS A 27 -14.32 15.12 1.91
C LYS A 27 -13.40 15.04 0.68
N ALA A 28 -12.10 15.23 0.84
CA ALA A 28 -11.15 15.12 -0.25
C ALA A 28 -11.08 13.69 -0.82
N PHE A 29 -11.08 12.67 0.06
CA PHE A 29 -11.16 11.26 -0.36
C PHE A 29 -12.52 10.89 -0.98
N ASP A 30 -13.60 11.55 -0.58
CA ASP A 30 -14.94 11.32 -1.14
C ASP A 30 -15.17 12.08 -2.46
N ALA A 31 -14.44 13.16 -2.72
CA ALA A 31 -14.63 14.05 -3.86
C ALA A 31 -14.66 13.35 -5.24
N PRO A 32 -13.86 12.29 -5.53
CA PRO A 32 -13.92 11.58 -6.79
C PRO A 32 -15.21 10.76 -6.99
N PHE A 33 -16.03 10.58 -5.94
CA PHE A 33 -17.19 9.69 -5.95
C PHE A 33 -18.49 10.49 -5.84
N PRO A 34 -19.21 10.76 -6.93
CA PRO A 34 -20.45 11.56 -6.91
C PRO A 34 -21.55 10.96 -6.01
N THR A 35 -21.64 9.62 -5.97
CA THR A 35 -22.57 8.89 -5.11
C THR A 35 -21.90 7.64 -4.50
N ASN A 36 -22.59 7.00 -3.57
CA ASN A 36 -22.11 5.76 -2.96
C ASN A 36 -21.92 4.61 -3.94
N ASP A 37 -22.62 4.61 -5.05
CA ASP A 37 -22.51 3.55 -6.06
C ASP A 37 -21.16 3.59 -6.79
N PHE A 38 -20.59 4.79 -6.97
CA PHE A 38 -19.25 4.94 -7.52
C PHE A 38 -18.13 4.40 -6.61
N LYS A 39 -18.44 4.11 -5.33
CA LYS A 39 -17.48 3.51 -4.37
C LYS A 39 -17.47 1.97 -4.42
N MET A 40 -18.21 1.34 -5.33
CA MET A 40 -18.31 -0.14 -5.39
C MET A 40 -16.95 -0.81 -5.60
N GLY A 41 -16.11 -0.28 -6.51
CA GLY A 41 -14.76 -0.77 -6.72
C GLY A 41 -13.90 -0.70 -5.45
N THR A 42 -13.89 0.44 -4.79
CA THR A 42 -13.14 0.63 -3.52
C THR A 42 -13.61 -0.34 -2.42
N ARG A 43 -14.92 -0.60 -2.35
CA ARG A 43 -15.49 -1.56 -1.39
C ARG A 43 -15.14 -3.02 -1.72
N ALA A 44 -14.98 -3.34 -3.01
CA ALA A 44 -14.62 -4.68 -3.46
C ALA A 44 -13.14 -5.00 -3.21
N MET A 45 -12.23 -4.01 -3.26
CA MET A 45 -10.78 -4.22 -3.15
C MET A 45 -10.35 -5.07 -1.94
N PRO A 46 -10.85 -4.86 -0.72
CA PRO A 46 -10.46 -5.70 0.42
C PRO A 46 -10.83 -7.18 0.26
N SER A 47 -11.80 -7.50 -0.59
CA SER A 47 -12.19 -8.89 -0.86
C SER A 47 -11.28 -9.61 -1.83
N HIS A 48 -10.45 -8.85 -2.57
CA HIS A 48 -9.44 -9.38 -3.48
C HIS A 48 -8.08 -9.64 -2.81
N VAL A 49 -7.92 -9.28 -1.53
CA VAL A 49 -6.75 -9.71 -0.77
C VAL A 49 -6.82 -11.24 -0.62
N PRO A 50 -5.83 -12.00 -1.14
CA PRO A 50 -5.91 -13.45 -1.24
C PRO A 50 -5.67 -14.10 0.12
N THR A 51 -6.71 -14.13 0.93
CA THR A 51 -6.73 -14.83 2.23
C THR A 51 -7.28 -16.24 2.14
N LEU A 52 -7.88 -16.58 1.01
CA LEU A 52 -8.43 -17.89 0.67
C LEU A 52 -8.10 -18.17 -0.80
N PRO A 53 -8.03 -19.45 -1.22
CA PRO A 53 -7.89 -19.79 -2.63
C PRO A 53 -8.99 -19.12 -3.48
N ASP A 54 -8.58 -18.34 -4.45
CA ASP A 54 -9.47 -17.70 -5.42
C ASP A 54 -8.83 -17.71 -6.83
N ALA A 55 -9.56 -17.22 -7.83
CA ALA A 55 -9.12 -17.26 -9.22
C ALA A 55 -7.85 -16.41 -9.50
N SER A 56 -7.50 -15.44 -8.63
CA SER A 56 -6.30 -14.62 -8.79
C SER A 56 -5.02 -15.31 -8.34
N LEU A 57 -5.11 -16.44 -7.64
CA LEU A 57 -3.96 -17.11 -7.04
C LEU A 57 -2.96 -17.61 -8.09
N GLU A 58 -3.44 -18.11 -9.23
CA GLU A 58 -2.56 -18.56 -10.30
C GLU A 58 -1.80 -17.39 -10.93
N ALA A 59 -2.49 -16.31 -11.27
CA ALA A 59 -1.86 -15.10 -11.79
C ALA A 59 -0.82 -14.51 -10.80
N GLN A 60 -1.05 -14.61 -9.50
CA GLN A 60 -0.07 -14.21 -8.49
C GLN A 60 1.15 -15.12 -8.45
N ARG A 61 0.99 -16.43 -8.64
CA ARG A 61 2.11 -17.37 -8.74
C ARG A 61 2.96 -17.09 -9.97
N GLU A 62 2.32 -16.86 -11.11
CA GLU A 62 3.00 -16.47 -12.35
C GLU A 62 3.78 -15.15 -12.17
N ALA A 63 3.16 -14.13 -11.56
CA ALA A 63 3.83 -12.88 -11.25
C ALA A 63 5.05 -13.07 -10.34
N ARG A 64 4.96 -13.92 -9.31
CA ARG A 64 6.10 -14.25 -8.43
C ARG A 64 7.24 -14.91 -9.18
N ALA A 65 6.96 -15.80 -10.15
CA ALA A 65 7.98 -16.40 -10.99
C ALA A 65 8.72 -15.34 -11.83
N VAL A 66 7.99 -14.38 -12.38
CA VAL A 66 8.59 -13.25 -13.11
C VAL A 66 9.49 -12.40 -12.18
N PHE A 67 9.03 -12.10 -10.96
CA PHE A 67 9.83 -11.33 -10.02
C PHE A 67 11.08 -12.07 -9.52
N ALA A 68 11.04 -13.39 -9.44
CA ALA A 68 12.21 -14.20 -9.06
C ALA A 68 13.34 -14.12 -10.11
N GLU A 69 12.99 -13.88 -11.37
CA GLU A 69 13.94 -13.69 -12.48
C GLU A 69 14.15 -12.21 -12.85
N TRP A 70 13.60 -11.29 -12.05
CA TRP A 70 13.68 -9.87 -12.32
C TRP A 70 15.11 -9.37 -12.21
N ASN A 71 15.58 -8.63 -13.20
CA ASN A 71 16.96 -8.15 -13.29
C ASN A 71 17.07 -6.63 -13.50
N LYS A 72 15.96 -5.91 -13.35
CA LYS A 72 15.94 -4.45 -13.44
C LYS A 72 15.88 -3.85 -12.04
N PRO A 73 16.26 -2.57 -11.87
CA PRO A 73 16.14 -1.90 -10.59
C PRO A 73 14.74 -2.05 -10.00
N PHE A 74 14.68 -2.39 -8.72
CA PHE A 74 13.44 -2.57 -7.97
C PHE A 74 13.61 -1.98 -6.57
N LEU A 75 12.77 -1.03 -6.21
CA LEU A 75 12.80 -0.37 -4.90
C LEU A 75 11.56 -0.76 -4.10
N SER A 76 11.78 -1.16 -2.85
CA SER A 76 10.74 -1.46 -1.88
C SER A 76 10.78 -0.43 -0.75
N VAL A 77 9.68 0.30 -0.56
CA VAL A 77 9.55 1.33 0.49
C VAL A 77 8.38 1.00 1.38
N PHE A 78 8.63 0.87 2.68
CA PHE A 78 7.61 0.56 3.68
C PHE A 78 7.60 1.58 4.82
N ALA A 79 6.44 1.73 5.46
CA ALA A 79 6.33 2.43 6.73
C ALA A 79 6.37 1.42 7.88
N GLY A 80 7.40 1.51 8.74
CA GLY A 80 7.59 0.55 9.85
C GLY A 80 6.50 0.60 10.93
N ASP A 81 5.73 1.68 10.96
CA ASP A 81 4.58 1.91 11.85
C ASP A 81 3.22 1.64 11.17
N ASP A 82 3.22 1.02 9.96
CA ASP A 82 2.00 0.63 9.27
C ASP A 82 1.41 -0.66 9.86
N PRO A 83 0.23 -0.63 10.50
CA PRO A 83 -0.36 -1.81 11.10
C PRO A 83 -0.90 -2.82 10.08
N VAL A 84 -0.97 -2.46 8.79
CA VAL A 84 -1.54 -3.29 7.72
C VAL A 84 -0.48 -4.06 6.96
N THR A 85 0.63 -3.40 6.60
CA THR A 85 1.66 -3.97 5.73
C THR A 85 3.01 -4.21 6.44
N ASN A 86 3.11 -3.91 7.72
CA ASN A 86 4.32 -4.19 8.50
C ASN A 86 4.67 -5.69 8.45
N GLY A 87 5.89 -5.98 8.05
CA GLY A 87 6.40 -7.35 7.92
C GLY A 87 6.27 -7.97 6.52
N ILE A 88 5.47 -7.39 5.62
CA ILE A 88 5.37 -7.85 4.22
C ILE A 88 6.67 -7.58 3.43
N GLU A 89 7.45 -6.60 3.86
CA GLU A 89 8.73 -6.24 3.22
C GLU A 89 9.63 -7.44 3.00
N LYS A 90 9.77 -8.30 4.00
CA LYS A 90 10.60 -9.52 3.91
C LYS A 90 10.14 -10.45 2.79
N ASP A 91 8.84 -10.58 2.61
CA ASP A 91 8.26 -11.41 1.54
C ASP A 91 8.52 -10.79 0.16
N VAL A 92 8.48 -9.45 0.05
CA VAL A 92 8.79 -8.73 -1.19
C VAL A 92 10.26 -8.90 -1.56
N LEU A 93 11.18 -8.69 -0.60
CA LEU A 93 12.61 -8.87 -0.81
C LEU A 93 12.98 -10.32 -1.16
N ALA A 94 12.31 -11.30 -0.51
CA ALA A 94 12.51 -12.70 -0.82
C ALA A 94 11.99 -13.09 -2.21
N MET A 95 10.97 -12.39 -2.70
CA MET A 95 10.38 -12.64 -4.02
C MET A 95 11.22 -12.07 -5.17
N CYS A 96 11.90 -10.95 -4.95
CA CYS A 96 12.68 -10.24 -5.96
C CYS A 96 14.13 -10.06 -5.49
N PRO A 97 15.08 -10.91 -5.95
CA PRO A 97 16.46 -10.93 -5.43
C PRO A 97 17.25 -9.63 -5.66
N VAL A 98 16.84 -8.80 -6.62
CA VAL A 98 17.47 -7.50 -6.92
C VAL A 98 16.76 -6.32 -6.24
N ALA A 99 15.78 -6.59 -5.37
CA ALA A 99 15.06 -5.53 -4.68
C ALA A 99 15.95 -4.86 -3.63
N ASP A 100 16.07 -3.55 -3.74
CA ASP A 100 16.60 -2.70 -2.68
C ASP A 100 15.50 -2.35 -1.70
N SER A 101 15.86 -2.18 -0.44
CA SER A 101 14.97 -1.74 0.62
C SER A 101 15.48 -0.45 1.22
N GLU A 102 14.66 0.58 1.18
CA GLU A 102 14.92 1.81 1.91
C GLU A 102 14.55 1.68 3.39
N PRO A 103 15.22 2.44 4.27
CA PRO A 103 14.80 2.53 5.66
C PRO A 103 13.33 2.92 5.77
N HIS A 104 12.64 2.33 6.74
CA HIS A 104 11.22 2.62 6.98
C HIS A 104 11.00 4.11 7.25
N ILE A 105 10.18 4.76 6.44
CA ILE A 105 9.99 6.21 6.53
C ILE A 105 9.00 6.65 7.60
N GLY A 106 8.29 5.75 8.26
CA GLY A 106 7.19 6.07 9.17
C GLY A 106 6.01 6.74 8.46
N GLY A 107 4.95 7.04 9.19
CA GLY A 107 3.74 7.71 8.66
C GLY A 107 2.53 6.80 8.54
N GLY A 108 2.64 5.54 8.92
CA GLY A 108 1.55 4.55 8.91
C GLY A 108 1.11 4.17 7.50
N HIS A 109 -0.07 3.57 7.39
CA HIS A 109 -0.59 3.04 6.12
C HIS A 109 -0.71 4.07 4.98
N PHE A 110 -0.87 5.33 5.31
CA PHE A 110 -0.96 6.44 4.33
C PHE A 110 0.30 7.32 4.36
N TYR A 111 1.49 6.72 4.44
CA TYR A 111 2.76 7.43 4.48
C TYR A 111 2.99 8.33 3.26
N GLN A 112 2.50 7.98 2.09
CA GLN A 112 2.55 8.80 0.88
C GLN A 112 1.87 10.16 1.05
N TRP A 113 0.93 10.28 1.96
CA TRP A 113 0.26 11.54 2.31
C TRP A 113 0.88 12.21 3.54
N ARG A 114 1.38 11.43 4.50
CA ARG A 114 1.95 11.97 5.74
C ARG A 114 3.42 12.34 5.65
N ARG A 115 4.13 11.76 4.69
CA ARG A 115 5.58 11.94 4.45
C ARG A 115 5.88 12.12 2.97
N PRO A 116 5.14 12.99 2.24
CA PRO A 116 5.29 13.11 0.80
C PRO A 116 6.70 13.56 0.39
N GLU A 117 7.33 14.45 1.15
CA GLU A 117 8.67 14.95 0.86
C GLU A 117 9.72 13.83 0.98
N ALA A 118 9.67 13.06 2.07
CA ALA A 118 10.59 11.96 2.29
C ALA A 118 10.44 10.89 1.21
N LEU A 119 9.21 10.51 0.88
CA LEU A 119 8.93 9.56 -0.19
C LEU A 119 9.42 10.08 -1.54
N SER A 120 9.15 11.35 -1.85
CA SER A 120 9.57 11.96 -3.11
C SER A 120 11.09 11.97 -3.25
N GLN A 121 11.83 12.26 -2.17
CA GLN A 121 13.29 12.24 -2.21
C GLN A 121 13.83 10.84 -2.48
N ILE A 122 13.30 9.83 -1.79
CA ILE A 122 13.68 8.42 -2.00
C ILE A 122 13.47 8.02 -3.48
N LEU A 123 12.31 8.38 -4.06
CA LEU A 123 12.01 8.05 -5.45
C LEU A 123 12.94 8.78 -6.43
N ILE A 124 13.26 10.06 -6.18
CA ILE A 124 14.17 10.84 -6.99
C ILE A 124 15.58 10.23 -6.95
N ASP A 125 16.06 9.88 -5.76
CA ASP A 125 17.39 9.29 -5.57
C ASP A 125 17.48 7.92 -6.27
N PHE A 126 16.45 7.08 -6.13
CA PHE A 126 16.38 5.82 -6.84
C PHE A 126 16.38 5.98 -8.35
N VAL A 127 15.59 6.89 -8.88
CA VAL A 127 15.55 7.18 -10.32
C VAL A 127 16.93 7.66 -10.79
N ASN A 128 17.55 8.65 -10.13
CA ASN A 128 18.84 9.20 -10.50
C ASN A 128 19.96 8.16 -10.44
N SER A 129 19.91 7.24 -9.48
CA SER A 129 20.91 6.18 -9.32
C SER A 129 20.81 5.09 -10.39
N ASN A 130 19.68 4.98 -11.08
CA ASN A 130 19.36 3.92 -12.03
C ASN A 130 19.14 4.45 -13.47
N HIS A 131 19.28 5.74 -13.70
CA HIS A 131 19.35 6.33 -15.03
C HIS A 131 20.80 6.31 -15.50
N ALA A 132 21.18 5.26 -16.24
CA ALA A 132 22.40 5.23 -17.04
C ALA A 132 22.01 5.18 -18.53
#